data_ed53d08c0a1bd26b13929d7044921c7b
#
_entry.id   ed53d08c0a1bd26b13929d7044921c7b
#
_cell.length_a   1.000
_cell.length_b   1.000
_cell.length_c   1.000
_cell.angle_alpha   90.00
_cell.angle_beta   90.00
_cell.angle_gamma   90.00
#
_symmetry.space_group_name_H-M   'P 1'
#
loop_
_entity.id
_entity.type
_entity.pdbx_description
1 polymer ?
#
loop_
_entity_poly.entity_id
_entity_poly.type
_entity_poly.pdbx_seq_one_letter_code
_entity_poly.pdbx_strand_id
1 'polypeptide(L)'
;MTTALKLEHVNKTIGKRQILHDITFETYAGEVFGFLGPNGAGKTTTIKMIVGLLRVDEGAITVNGTSLQKNFEKAMQNIGGIVENPEMYKHLTGMQNLQQYARMRGNISQKRLDEVTELVGLTNRIHEKVSRYSLGMRQRLGVAQSILHNPKVLILDEPTNGLDPAGIKELRDILKNLAHEEGISVMVSSHLMSEMELMCDRVGIIVQGKLIDVQTVEELISNSRGGTTEFIFTVNDIPRAMEILSSFQNETEQLDDRRIQVMMENSETDDLVSEINARLIQSGIKLYGAAPAENKKLEDVFIALTETGGKQIG
;
A
#
# COMPACT_ATOMS: atom_id res chain seq x y z
N MET A 1 18.01 3.45 -7.41
CA MET A 1 17.00 4.18 -6.58
C MET A 1 17.72 4.82 -5.41
N THR A 2 17.28 6.00 -4.96
CA THR A 2 17.91 6.70 -3.82
C THR A 2 17.11 6.41 -2.56
N THR A 3 17.74 5.86 -1.51
CA THR A 3 17.09 5.57 -0.23
C THR A 3 16.69 6.88 0.45
N ALA A 4 15.39 7.03 0.75
CA ALA A 4 14.84 8.20 1.43
C ALA A 4 14.62 7.97 2.93
N LEU A 5 14.16 6.78 3.31
CA LEU A 5 13.99 6.34 4.69
C LEU A 5 14.60 4.96 4.86
N LYS A 6 15.32 4.74 5.96
CA LYS A 6 15.90 3.43 6.30
C LYS A 6 15.73 3.15 7.78
N LEU A 7 15.22 1.98 8.11
CA LEU A 7 15.19 1.40 9.44
C LEU A 7 16.15 0.23 9.47
N GLU A 8 16.99 0.13 10.50
CA GLU A 8 17.99 -0.93 10.67
C GLU A 8 17.89 -1.50 12.09
N HIS A 9 17.47 -2.76 12.19
CA HIS A 9 17.39 -3.51 13.44
C HIS A 9 16.59 -2.80 14.54
N VAL A 10 15.47 -2.15 14.18
CA VAL A 10 14.69 -1.33 15.09
C VAL A 10 13.86 -2.19 16.03
N ASN A 11 14.07 -2.04 17.32
CA ASN A 11 13.35 -2.69 18.40
C ASN A 11 12.60 -1.66 19.26
N LYS A 12 11.44 -2.05 19.80
CA LYS A 12 10.64 -1.19 20.67
C LYS A 12 9.92 -1.98 21.75
N THR A 13 10.13 -1.58 23.00
CA THR A 13 9.41 -2.09 24.18
C THR A 13 8.56 -0.97 24.78
N ILE A 14 7.33 -1.27 25.13
CA ILE A 14 6.42 -0.36 25.83
C ILE A 14 5.97 -1.05 27.12
N GLY A 15 6.35 -0.47 28.26
CA GLY A 15 6.17 -1.11 29.56
C GLY A 15 7.00 -2.40 29.68
N LYS A 16 6.34 -3.55 29.78
CA LYS A 16 7.00 -4.87 29.83
C LYS A 16 6.86 -5.67 28.52
N ARG A 17 6.17 -5.11 27.52
CA ARG A 17 5.88 -5.82 26.27
C ARG A 17 6.74 -5.27 25.14
N GLN A 18 7.50 -6.15 24.50
CA GLN A 18 8.15 -5.83 23.24
C GLN A 18 7.10 -5.77 22.14
N ILE A 19 7.05 -4.64 21.47
CA ILE A 19 6.04 -4.33 20.42
C ILE A 19 6.63 -4.55 19.03
N LEU A 20 7.92 -4.21 18.86
CA LEU A 20 8.62 -4.37 17.57
C LEU A 20 9.89 -5.19 17.77
N HIS A 21 10.10 -6.10 16.82
CA HIS A 21 11.18 -7.07 16.85
C HIS A 21 11.99 -6.96 15.55
N ASP A 22 13.17 -6.36 15.61
CA ASP A 22 14.16 -6.32 14.54
C ASP A 22 13.63 -5.80 13.19
N ILE A 23 12.92 -4.67 13.22
CA ILE A 23 12.33 -4.08 12.00
C ILE A 23 13.44 -3.48 11.16
N THR A 24 13.60 -4.03 9.95
CA THR A 24 14.59 -3.59 8.96
C THR A 24 13.96 -3.47 7.58
N PHE A 25 13.87 -2.26 7.05
CA PHE A 25 13.44 -1.98 5.67
C PHE A 25 13.91 -0.60 5.23
N GLU A 26 13.80 -0.35 3.91
CA GLU A 26 14.06 0.95 3.34
C GLU A 26 12.99 1.35 2.34
N THR A 27 12.77 2.67 2.19
CA THR A 27 11.93 3.24 1.15
C THR A 27 12.73 4.18 0.27
N TYR A 28 12.30 4.34 -0.98
CA TYR A 28 13.04 5.07 -2.00
C TYR A 28 12.34 6.37 -2.40
N ALA A 29 13.11 7.32 -2.88
CA ALA A 29 12.56 8.52 -3.50
C ALA A 29 11.75 8.13 -4.75
N GLY A 30 10.55 8.70 -4.88
CA GLY A 30 9.68 8.44 -6.02
C GLY A 30 8.82 7.18 -5.91
N GLU A 31 8.71 6.55 -4.73
CA GLU A 31 7.81 5.40 -4.55
C GLU A 31 6.71 5.66 -3.53
N VAL A 32 5.58 4.98 -3.69
CA VAL A 32 4.57 4.81 -2.66
C VAL A 32 4.79 3.45 -1.98
N PHE A 33 5.22 3.48 -0.73
CA PHE A 33 5.48 2.29 0.09
C PHE A 33 4.31 2.03 1.05
N GLY A 34 3.67 0.89 0.91
CA GLY A 34 2.61 0.42 1.80
C GLY A 34 3.17 -0.31 3.03
N PHE A 35 2.77 0.09 4.23
CA PHE A 35 3.13 -0.61 5.46
C PHE A 35 1.89 -1.31 6.01
N LEU A 36 1.77 -2.60 5.73
CA LEU A 36 0.57 -3.40 5.89
C LEU A 36 0.61 -4.29 7.12
N GLY A 37 -0.53 -4.46 7.77
CA GLY A 37 -0.63 -5.38 8.89
C GLY A 37 -1.96 -5.26 9.63
N PRO A 38 -2.34 -6.27 10.43
CA PRO A 38 -3.56 -6.20 11.21
C PRO A 38 -3.47 -5.11 12.30
N ASN A 39 -4.61 -4.81 12.91
CA ASN A 39 -4.63 -3.88 14.04
C ASN A 39 -3.78 -4.43 15.19
N GLY A 40 -2.95 -3.56 15.77
CA GLY A 40 -2.02 -3.94 16.82
C GLY A 40 -0.72 -4.61 16.34
N ALA A 41 -0.48 -4.74 15.03
CA ALA A 41 0.76 -5.32 14.50
C ALA A 41 2.02 -4.50 14.75
N GLY A 42 1.89 -3.21 15.12
CA GLY A 42 3.04 -2.32 15.35
C GLY A 42 3.18 -1.17 14.36
N LYS A 43 2.28 -1.03 13.37
CA LYS A 43 2.34 0.01 12.33
C LYS A 43 2.47 1.42 12.91
N THR A 44 1.48 1.87 13.69
CA THR A 44 1.48 3.20 14.33
C THR A 44 2.66 3.39 15.27
N THR A 45 3.14 2.35 15.96
CA THR A 45 4.33 2.43 16.81
C THR A 45 5.57 2.72 15.97
N THR A 46 5.75 2.02 14.84
CA THR A 46 6.84 2.25 13.89
C THR A 46 6.78 3.68 13.35
N ILE A 47 5.59 4.11 12.88
CA ILE A 47 5.37 5.47 12.39
C ILE A 47 5.70 6.52 13.45
N LYS A 48 5.22 6.36 14.69
CA LYS A 48 5.51 7.27 15.80
C LYS A 48 7.02 7.40 16.10
N MET A 49 7.80 6.33 15.89
CA MET A 49 9.26 6.42 16.00
C MET A 49 9.89 7.18 14.83
N ILE A 50 9.44 6.95 13.60
CA ILE A 50 9.98 7.64 12.42
C ILE A 50 9.71 9.15 12.50
N VAL A 51 8.51 9.56 12.92
CA VAL A 51 8.15 10.98 13.08
C VAL A 51 8.63 11.59 14.41
N GLY A 52 9.41 10.84 15.21
CA GLY A 52 10.05 11.34 16.43
C GLY A 52 9.13 11.47 17.65
N LEU A 53 7.91 10.94 17.60
CA LEU A 53 6.97 10.91 18.74
C LEU A 53 7.30 9.82 19.78
N LEU A 54 8.04 8.79 19.36
CA LEU A 54 8.54 7.74 20.23
C LEU A 54 10.05 7.57 20.03
N ARG A 55 10.78 7.31 21.11
CA ARG A 55 12.20 6.96 21.01
C ARG A 55 12.39 5.53 20.54
N VAL A 56 13.41 5.31 19.73
CA VAL A 56 13.93 3.99 19.35
C VAL A 56 14.70 3.44 20.53
N ASP A 57 14.46 2.19 20.93
CA ASP A 57 15.19 1.55 22.02
C ASP A 57 16.51 0.96 21.52
N GLU A 58 16.45 0.25 20.38
CA GLU A 58 17.63 -0.32 19.71
C GLU A 58 17.49 -0.16 18.19
N GLY A 59 18.62 -0.17 17.47
CA GLY A 59 18.66 0.02 16.03
C GLY A 59 18.80 1.47 15.61
N ALA A 60 18.60 1.75 14.33
CA ALA A 60 18.79 3.08 13.76
C ALA A 60 17.68 3.43 12.75
N ILE A 61 17.33 4.72 12.71
CA ILE A 61 16.47 5.30 11.68
C ILE A 61 17.25 6.41 10.98
N THR A 62 17.31 6.33 9.65
CA THR A 62 17.99 7.30 8.80
C THR A 62 16.99 7.89 7.80
N VAL A 63 16.94 9.21 7.70
CA VAL A 63 16.06 9.95 6.80
C VAL A 63 16.90 10.79 5.87
N ASN A 64 16.82 10.55 4.57
CA ASN A 64 17.62 11.24 3.55
C ASN A 64 19.10 11.33 3.95
N GLY A 65 19.70 10.19 4.35
CA GLY A 65 21.08 10.08 4.79
C GLY A 65 21.39 10.69 6.17
N THR A 66 20.38 11.22 6.90
CA THR A 66 20.55 11.84 8.20
C THR A 66 20.00 10.94 9.31
N SER A 67 20.84 10.54 10.27
CA SER A 67 20.41 9.74 11.42
C SER A 67 19.44 10.53 12.30
N LEU A 68 18.27 9.96 12.58
CA LEU A 68 17.24 10.54 13.44
C LEU A 68 17.73 10.69 14.88
N GLN A 69 18.50 9.73 15.38
CA GLN A 69 18.99 9.75 16.77
C GLN A 69 20.13 10.76 16.99
N LYS A 70 20.98 10.98 15.96
CA LYS A 70 22.15 11.88 16.08
C LYS A 70 21.87 13.31 15.71
N ASN A 71 20.99 13.54 14.71
CA ASN A 71 20.69 14.86 14.14
C ASN A 71 19.18 15.03 13.96
N PHE A 72 18.45 14.99 15.07
CA PHE A 72 16.99 14.96 15.09
C PHE A 72 16.35 16.07 14.25
N GLU A 73 16.71 17.33 14.51
CA GLU A 73 16.14 18.49 13.81
C GLU A 73 16.36 18.42 12.28
N LYS A 74 17.58 18.08 11.87
CA LYS A 74 17.93 17.96 10.44
C LYS A 74 17.18 16.79 9.77
N ALA A 75 17.00 15.68 10.46
CA ALA A 75 16.21 14.55 9.96
C ALA A 75 14.73 14.95 9.84
N MET A 76 14.15 15.59 10.85
CA MET A 76 12.75 16.01 10.87
C MET A 76 12.42 17.10 9.83
N GLN A 77 13.40 17.88 9.37
CA GLN A 77 13.22 18.81 8.24
C GLN A 77 12.90 18.07 6.93
N ASN A 78 13.26 16.82 6.80
CA ASN A 78 13.00 15.99 5.64
C ASN A 78 11.73 15.15 5.75
N ILE A 79 11.00 15.23 6.87
CA ILE A 79 9.77 14.46 7.10
C ILE A 79 8.56 15.38 7.11
N GLY A 80 7.56 15.03 6.29
CA GLY A 80 6.18 15.44 6.44
C GLY A 80 5.35 14.27 6.94
N GLY A 81 4.32 14.52 7.74
CA GLY A 81 3.52 13.38 8.19
C GLY A 81 2.21 13.74 8.85
N ILE A 82 1.29 12.81 8.79
CA ILE A 82 0.02 12.79 9.52
C ILE A 82 -0.03 11.48 10.30
N VAL A 83 -0.13 11.59 11.62
CA VAL A 83 -0.35 10.45 12.52
C VAL A 83 -1.75 10.57 13.07
N GLU A 84 -2.57 9.54 12.83
CA GLU A 84 -4.01 9.54 13.14
C GLU A 84 -4.77 10.55 12.25
N ASN A 85 -5.38 11.59 12.81
CA ASN A 85 -6.18 12.57 12.05
C ASN A 85 -5.47 13.92 11.97
N PRO A 86 -5.58 14.65 10.84
CA PRO A 86 -5.03 15.99 10.76
C PRO A 86 -5.83 16.95 11.65
N GLU A 87 -5.16 17.56 12.62
CA GLU A 87 -5.73 18.57 13.50
C GLU A 87 -5.74 19.94 12.82
N MET A 88 -6.92 20.58 12.77
CA MET A 88 -7.12 21.82 12.07
C MET A 88 -8.02 22.79 12.83
N TYR A 89 -7.75 24.07 12.68
CA TYR A 89 -8.62 25.13 13.20
C TYR A 89 -9.90 25.24 12.35
N LYS A 90 -10.98 24.60 12.79
CA LYS A 90 -12.24 24.49 12.03
C LYS A 90 -12.90 25.83 11.73
N HIS A 91 -12.65 26.86 12.55
CA HIS A 91 -13.18 28.20 12.37
C HIS A 91 -12.41 29.06 11.35
N LEU A 92 -11.20 28.64 10.97
CA LEU A 92 -10.37 29.26 9.94
C LEU A 92 -10.66 28.63 8.57
N THR A 93 -10.25 29.35 7.51
CA THR A 93 -10.27 28.79 6.15
C THR A 93 -9.12 27.79 5.95
N GLY A 94 -9.16 27.00 4.86
CA GLY A 94 -8.05 26.13 4.50
C GLY A 94 -6.75 26.91 4.32
N MET A 95 -6.77 28.02 3.56
CA MET A 95 -5.61 28.91 3.37
C MET A 95 -5.09 29.45 4.69
N GLN A 96 -5.96 29.91 5.58
CA GLN A 96 -5.55 30.41 6.89
C GLN A 96 -4.89 29.31 7.74
N ASN A 97 -5.37 28.08 7.68
CA ASN A 97 -4.72 26.94 8.34
C ASN A 97 -3.29 26.75 7.78
N LEU A 98 -3.13 26.67 6.46
CA LEU A 98 -1.80 26.54 5.84
C LEU A 98 -0.87 27.70 6.22
N GLN A 99 -1.37 28.93 6.27
CA GLN A 99 -0.59 30.08 6.70
C GLN A 99 -0.12 29.99 8.15
N GLN A 100 -0.91 29.42 9.08
CA GLN A 100 -0.45 29.19 10.46
C GLN A 100 0.75 28.24 10.49
N TYR A 101 0.69 27.14 9.75
CA TYR A 101 1.81 26.19 9.66
C TYR A 101 3.03 26.79 8.96
N ALA A 102 2.82 27.58 7.91
CA ALA A 102 3.89 28.28 7.21
C ALA A 102 4.65 29.23 8.16
N ARG A 103 3.94 29.95 9.04
CA ARG A 103 4.56 30.82 10.04
C ARG A 103 5.41 30.05 11.05
N MET A 104 4.99 28.87 11.47
CA MET A 104 5.76 28.05 12.42
C MET A 104 7.04 27.47 11.78
N ARG A 105 7.00 27.18 10.47
CA ARG A 105 8.16 26.65 9.73
C ARG A 105 9.13 27.73 9.27
N GLY A 106 8.66 28.97 9.13
CA GLY A 106 9.42 30.10 8.58
C GLY A 106 9.70 29.98 7.08
N ASN A 107 9.89 31.10 6.41
CA ASN A 107 10.32 31.16 5.00
C ASN A 107 9.47 30.41 3.96
N ILE A 108 8.20 30.12 4.25
CA ILE A 108 7.28 29.55 3.27
C ILE A 108 6.62 30.69 2.49
N SER A 109 6.85 30.75 1.18
CA SER A 109 6.29 31.78 0.31
C SER A 109 4.80 31.56 0.02
N GLN A 110 4.09 32.64 -0.36
CA GLN A 110 2.71 32.53 -0.83
C GLN A 110 2.64 31.61 -2.06
N LYS A 111 3.62 31.69 -2.97
CA LYS A 111 3.71 30.80 -4.13
C LYS A 111 3.69 29.33 -3.72
N ARG A 112 4.43 28.95 -2.65
CA ARG A 112 4.43 27.56 -2.15
C ARG A 112 3.09 27.16 -1.55
N LEU A 113 2.39 28.07 -0.88
CA LEU A 113 1.02 27.82 -0.38
C LEU A 113 0.04 27.55 -1.53
N ASP A 114 0.15 28.30 -2.62
CA ASP A 114 -0.69 28.12 -3.81
C ASP A 114 -0.36 26.80 -4.52
N GLU A 115 0.93 26.47 -4.72
CA GLU A 115 1.39 25.19 -5.30
C GLU A 115 0.85 23.98 -4.53
N VAL A 116 1.03 23.94 -3.20
CA VAL A 116 0.55 22.77 -2.43
C VAL A 116 -0.97 22.67 -2.41
N THR A 117 -1.66 23.81 -2.50
CA THR A 117 -3.13 23.84 -2.61
C THR A 117 -3.60 23.24 -3.92
N GLU A 118 -2.91 23.53 -5.01
CA GLU A 118 -3.16 22.97 -6.33
C GLU A 118 -2.86 21.46 -6.35
N LEU A 119 -1.70 21.04 -5.84
CA LEU A 119 -1.30 19.62 -5.76
C LEU A 119 -2.34 18.74 -5.07
N VAL A 120 -3.03 19.25 -4.05
CA VAL A 120 -4.06 18.50 -3.33
C VAL A 120 -5.48 18.76 -3.84
N GLY A 121 -5.65 19.51 -4.94
CA GLY A 121 -6.95 19.75 -5.57
C GLY A 121 -7.92 20.56 -4.72
N LEU A 122 -7.43 21.51 -3.91
CA LEU A 122 -8.27 22.33 -3.04
C LEU A 122 -8.38 23.80 -3.49
N THR A 123 -7.84 24.19 -4.66
CA THR A 123 -7.78 25.56 -5.16
C THR A 123 -9.14 26.29 -5.07
N ASN A 124 -10.21 25.65 -5.54
CA ASN A 124 -11.55 26.26 -5.55
C ASN A 124 -12.24 26.34 -4.19
N ARG A 125 -11.71 25.65 -3.18
CA ARG A 125 -12.33 25.52 -1.86
C ARG A 125 -11.45 26.04 -0.74
N ILE A 126 -10.21 26.45 -1.02
CA ILE A 126 -9.20 26.80 -0.01
C ILE A 126 -9.60 27.99 0.87
N HIS A 127 -10.44 28.89 0.36
CA HIS A 127 -10.93 30.06 1.08
C HIS A 127 -12.20 29.80 1.89
N GLU A 128 -12.74 28.58 1.84
CA GLU A 128 -13.87 28.20 2.69
C GLU A 128 -13.39 27.76 4.09
N LYS A 129 -14.24 27.94 5.09
CA LYS A 129 -13.95 27.47 6.46
C LYS A 129 -13.83 25.95 6.52
N VAL A 130 -12.83 25.45 7.23
CA VAL A 130 -12.61 23.99 7.40
C VAL A 130 -13.78 23.29 8.08
N SER A 131 -14.62 24.01 8.84
CA SER A 131 -15.87 23.47 9.39
C SER A 131 -16.85 22.98 8.33
N ARG A 132 -16.71 23.42 7.07
CA ARG A 132 -17.55 23.00 5.94
C ARG A 132 -16.91 21.91 5.07
N TYR A 133 -15.68 21.49 5.39
CA TYR A 133 -14.95 20.50 4.64
C TYR A 133 -15.48 19.09 4.91
N SER A 134 -15.60 18.28 3.85
CA SER A 134 -15.73 16.83 3.98
C SER A 134 -14.51 16.22 4.68
N LEU A 135 -14.60 14.96 5.08
CA LEU A 135 -13.45 14.26 5.65
C LEU A 135 -12.30 14.19 4.63
N GLY A 136 -12.59 13.85 3.36
CA GLY A 136 -11.59 13.83 2.28
C GLY A 136 -10.93 15.18 2.05
N MET A 137 -11.69 16.29 2.08
CA MET A 137 -11.09 17.62 1.99
C MET A 137 -10.16 17.94 3.18
N ARG A 138 -10.50 17.49 4.39
CA ARG A 138 -9.62 17.65 5.56
C ARG A 138 -8.35 16.82 5.44
N GLN A 139 -8.45 15.57 4.96
CA GLN A 139 -7.27 14.73 4.70
C GLN A 139 -6.36 15.38 3.66
N ARG A 140 -6.90 15.86 2.55
CA ARG A 140 -6.12 16.55 1.51
C ARG A 140 -5.47 17.84 2.03
N LEU A 141 -6.15 18.62 2.86
CA LEU A 141 -5.55 19.79 3.51
C LEU A 141 -4.42 19.38 4.46
N GLY A 142 -4.54 18.24 5.17
CA GLY A 142 -3.48 17.66 6.00
C GLY A 142 -2.25 17.28 5.19
N VAL A 143 -2.48 16.65 4.02
CA VAL A 143 -1.38 16.36 3.08
C VAL A 143 -0.70 17.66 2.63
N ALA A 144 -1.46 18.69 2.20
CA ALA A 144 -0.91 19.98 1.83
C ALA A 144 -0.04 20.59 2.95
N GLN A 145 -0.53 20.54 4.18
CA GLN A 145 0.21 20.99 5.37
C GLN A 145 1.52 20.21 5.56
N SER A 146 1.49 18.89 5.36
CA SER A 146 2.64 18.01 5.57
C SER A 146 3.74 18.20 4.52
N ILE A 147 3.40 18.69 3.32
CA ILE A 147 4.36 18.91 2.23
C ILE A 147 4.80 20.37 2.06
N LEU A 148 4.32 21.30 2.90
CA LEU A 148 4.63 22.74 2.80
C LEU A 148 6.13 23.02 2.76
N HIS A 149 6.91 22.34 3.56
CA HIS A 149 8.36 22.55 3.73
C HIS A 149 9.22 21.71 2.78
N ASN A 150 8.60 21.09 1.76
CA ASN A 150 9.26 20.28 0.74
C ASN A 150 10.04 19.08 1.32
N PRO A 151 9.37 18.21 2.10
CA PRO A 151 10.01 17.04 2.70
C PRO A 151 10.47 16.04 1.64
N LYS A 152 11.41 15.16 2.00
CA LYS A 152 11.83 14.02 1.17
C LYS A 152 11.03 12.75 1.45
N VAL A 153 10.42 12.69 2.62
CA VAL A 153 9.59 11.56 3.07
C VAL A 153 8.26 12.10 3.57
N LEU A 154 7.16 11.56 3.07
CA LEU A 154 5.80 11.81 3.54
C LEU A 154 5.26 10.53 4.21
N ILE A 155 4.81 10.64 5.45
CA ILE A 155 4.31 9.50 6.24
C ILE A 155 2.85 9.73 6.62
N LEU A 156 1.99 8.76 6.30
CA LEU A 156 0.56 8.85 6.53
C LEU A 156 0.08 7.58 7.26
N ASP A 157 -0.50 7.77 8.44
CA ASP A 157 -1.05 6.67 9.24
C ASP A 157 -2.54 6.54 8.96
N GLU A 158 -2.95 5.43 8.29
CA GLU A 158 -4.33 5.09 7.93
C GLU A 158 -5.10 6.24 7.23
N PRO A 159 -4.55 6.91 6.19
CA PRO A 159 -5.10 8.16 5.65
C PRO A 159 -6.44 8.00 4.92
N THR A 160 -6.82 6.78 4.54
CA THR A 160 -8.06 6.45 3.83
C THR A 160 -9.22 6.16 4.78
N ASN A 161 -8.95 6.01 6.07
CA ASN A 161 -9.97 5.65 7.05
C ASN A 161 -11.15 6.62 7.08
N GLY A 162 -12.36 6.06 6.87
CA GLY A 162 -13.61 6.79 6.90
C GLY A 162 -13.89 7.65 5.67
N LEU A 163 -13.05 7.58 4.63
CA LEU A 163 -13.34 8.21 3.35
C LEU A 163 -14.35 7.38 2.55
N ASP A 164 -15.13 8.06 1.73
CA ASP A 164 -15.92 7.42 0.71
C ASP A 164 -15.05 6.97 -0.49
N PRO A 165 -15.53 6.10 -1.37
CA PRO A 165 -14.74 5.59 -2.50
C PRO A 165 -14.17 6.68 -3.41
N ALA A 166 -14.89 7.79 -3.58
CA ALA A 166 -14.42 8.92 -4.38
C ALA A 166 -13.23 9.63 -3.70
N GLY A 167 -13.35 9.88 -2.38
CA GLY A 167 -12.29 10.48 -1.57
C GLY A 167 -11.02 9.61 -1.50
N ILE A 168 -11.18 8.28 -1.43
CA ILE A 168 -10.06 7.33 -1.49
C ILE A 168 -9.34 7.46 -2.83
N LYS A 169 -10.08 7.47 -3.94
CA LYS A 169 -9.50 7.61 -5.28
C LYS A 169 -8.75 8.94 -5.43
N GLU A 170 -9.37 10.06 -5.03
CA GLU A 170 -8.74 11.38 -5.09
C GLU A 170 -7.44 11.43 -4.26
N LEU A 171 -7.45 10.88 -3.04
CA LEU A 171 -6.27 10.85 -2.18
C LEU A 171 -5.17 9.98 -2.79
N ARG A 172 -5.50 8.80 -3.31
CA ARG A 172 -4.57 7.91 -4.00
C ARG A 172 -3.87 8.61 -5.17
N ASP A 173 -4.66 9.26 -6.04
CA ASP A 173 -4.12 9.93 -7.22
C ASP A 173 -3.15 11.07 -6.80
N ILE A 174 -3.46 11.81 -5.72
CA ILE A 174 -2.57 12.81 -5.13
C ILE A 174 -1.27 12.17 -4.62
N LEU A 175 -1.35 11.07 -3.87
CA LEU A 175 -0.16 10.43 -3.29
C LEU A 175 0.75 9.83 -4.36
N LYS A 176 0.19 9.24 -5.41
CA LYS A 176 0.94 8.80 -6.58
C LYS A 176 1.65 9.95 -7.28
N ASN A 177 0.96 11.07 -7.50
CA ASN A 177 1.58 12.25 -8.10
C ASN A 177 2.73 12.80 -7.25
N LEU A 178 2.54 12.90 -5.93
CA LEU A 178 3.61 13.34 -5.01
C LEU A 178 4.83 12.42 -5.03
N ALA A 179 4.61 11.10 -5.20
CA ALA A 179 5.71 10.16 -5.32
C ALA A 179 6.36 10.25 -6.71
N HIS A 180 5.62 9.95 -7.76
CA HIS A 180 6.18 9.69 -9.08
C HIS A 180 6.62 10.97 -9.81
N GLU A 181 5.91 12.10 -9.63
CA GLU A 181 6.24 13.36 -10.31
C GLU A 181 7.09 14.29 -9.42
N GLU A 182 6.77 14.40 -8.12
CA GLU A 182 7.51 15.28 -7.21
C GLU A 182 8.72 14.59 -6.56
N GLY A 183 8.87 13.26 -6.74
CA GLY A 183 10.01 12.48 -6.23
C GLY A 183 10.04 12.32 -4.70
N ILE A 184 8.90 12.47 -4.03
CA ILE A 184 8.77 12.27 -2.59
C ILE A 184 8.65 10.76 -2.31
N SER A 185 9.34 10.24 -1.30
CA SER A 185 9.05 8.89 -0.77
C SER A 185 7.79 8.96 0.08
N VAL A 186 6.73 8.29 -0.34
CA VAL A 186 5.44 8.29 0.37
C VAL A 186 5.26 6.96 1.08
N MET A 187 5.20 6.97 2.42
CA MET A 187 4.91 5.79 3.24
C MET A 187 3.48 5.88 3.78
N VAL A 188 2.67 4.88 3.48
CA VAL A 188 1.26 4.80 3.91
C VAL A 188 1.04 3.54 4.72
N SER A 189 0.47 3.67 5.92
CA SER A 189 -0.03 2.49 6.64
C SER A 189 -1.49 2.21 6.29
N SER A 190 -1.85 0.94 6.22
CA SER A 190 -3.25 0.51 6.13
C SER A 190 -3.45 -0.93 6.61
N HIS A 191 -4.68 -1.27 6.88
CA HIS A 191 -5.15 -2.63 7.06
C HIS A 191 -6.03 -3.10 5.88
N LEU A 192 -6.33 -2.22 4.90
CA LEU A 192 -7.15 -2.50 3.73
C LEU A 192 -6.26 -2.83 2.53
N MET A 193 -6.16 -4.11 2.22
CA MET A 193 -5.24 -4.63 1.18
C MET A 193 -5.61 -4.16 -0.22
N SER A 194 -6.91 -4.15 -0.55
CA SER A 194 -7.41 -3.72 -1.86
C SER A 194 -7.07 -2.27 -2.22
N GLU A 195 -6.97 -1.39 -1.22
CA GLU A 195 -6.55 -0.01 -1.45
C GLU A 195 -5.04 0.08 -1.70
N MET A 196 -4.26 -0.72 -0.97
CA MET A 196 -2.80 -0.74 -1.10
C MET A 196 -2.37 -1.33 -2.44
N GLU A 197 -3.05 -2.36 -2.93
CA GLU A 197 -2.84 -2.93 -4.27
C GLU A 197 -2.95 -1.87 -5.39
N LEU A 198 -3.90 -0.94 -5.25
CA LEU A 198 -4.12 0.12 -6.22
C LEU A 198 -3.20 1.34 -6.04
N MET A 199 -2.59 1.50 -4.86
CA MET A 199 -1.86 2.71 -4.47
C MET A 199 -0.34 2.51 -4.46
N CYS A 200 0.15 1.37 -3.95
CA CYS A 200 1.54 1.18 -3.62
C CYS A 200 2.34 0.53 -4.74
N ASP A 201 3.61 0.91 -4.86
CA ASP A 201 4.58 0.27 -5.73
C ASP A 201 5.20 -0.95 -5.02
N ARG A 202 5.53 -0.78 -3.72
CA ARG A 202 6.04 -1.83 -2.84
C ARG A 202 5.30 -1.85 -1.53
N VAL A 203 5.31 -3.01 -0.87
CA VAL A 203 4.67 -3.19 0.43
C VAL A 203 5.59 -3.93 1.41
N GLY A 204 5.53 -3.50 2.67
CA GLY A 204 6.12 -4.23 3.80
C GLY A 204 5.01 -4.76 4.69
N ILE A 205 5.03 -6.07 4.96
CA ILE A 205 4.02 -6.76 5.76
C ILE A 205 4.53 -6.94 7.17
N ILE A 206 3.83 -6.37 8.15
CA ILE A 206 4.15 -6.50 9.57
C ILE A 206 3.07 -7.31 10.30
N VAL A 207 3.50 -8.32 11.07
CA VAL A 207 2.64 -9.17 11.88
C VAL A 207 3.27 -9.35 13.26
N GLN A 208 2.50 -9.09 14.31
CA GLN A 208 2.97 -9.23 15.71
C GLN A 208 4.33 -8.56 15.99
N GLY A 209 4.54 -7.39 15.40
CA GLY A 209 5.77 -6.62 15.59
C GLY A 209 6.97 -7.09 14.79
N LYS A 210 6.82 -8.04 13.88
CA LYS A 210 7.88 -8.52 12.98
C LYS A 210 7.56 -8.17 11.53
N LEU A 211 8.56 -7.73 10.81
CA LEU A 211 8.46 -7.55 9.36
C LEU A 211 8.60 -8.94 8.71
N ILE A 212 7.56 -9.37 8.03
CA ILE A 212 7.50 -10.70 7.41
C ILE A 212 8.11 -10.67 6.03
N ASP A 213 7.80 -9.63 5.25
CA ASP A 213 8.25 -9.52 3.85
C ASP A 213 8.24 -8.07 3.37
N VAL A 214 9.06 -7.77 2.34
CA VAL A 214 9.10 -6.50 1.62
C VAL A 214 9.29 -6.77 0.13
N GLN A 215 8.24 -6.60 -0.67
CA GLN A 215 8.25 -6.88 -2.11
C GLN A 215 7.47 -5.80 -2.89
N THR A 216 7.59 -5.80 -4.22
CA THR A 216 6.64 -5.08 -5.06
C THR A 216 5.25 -5.73 -4.97
N VAL A 217 4.21 -4.95 -5.19
CA VAL A 217 2.84 -5.48 -5.21
C VAL A 217 2.69 -6.56 -6.28
N GLU A 218 3.32 -6.35 -7.44
CA GLU A 218 3.30 -7.32 -8.55
C GLU A 218 4.00 -8.64 -8.19
N GLU A 219 5.20 -8.58 -7.59
CA GLU A 219 5.92 -9.77 -7.12
C GLU A 219 5.14 -10.53 -6.05
N LEU A 220 4.53 -9.82 -5.11
CA LEU A 220 3.76 -10.44 -4.04
C LEU A 220 2.55 -11.21 -4.58
N ILE A 221 1.84 -10.64 -5.55
CA ILE A 221 0.72 -11.29 -6.24
C ILE A 221 1.22 -12.47 -7.08
N SER A 222 2.31 -12.31 -7.84
CA SER A 222 2.86 -13.36 -8.70
C SER A 222 3.45 -14.53 -7.91
N ASN A 223 4.18 -14.26 -6.83
CA ASN A 223 4.78 -15.28 -5.97
C ASN A 223 3.71 -16.13 -5.24
N SER A 224 2.55 -15.54 -4.94
CA SER A 224 1.43 -16.28 -4.35
C SER A 224 0.83 -17.34 -5.29
N ARG A 225 1.12 -17.25 -6.58
CA ARG A 225 0.69 -18.20 -7.61
C ARG A 225 1.62 -19.39 -7.76
N GLY A 226 2.74 -19.44 -7.05
CA GLY A 226 3.70 -20.55 -7.14
C GLY A 226 4.24 -20.80 -8.57
N GLY A 227 4.26 -19.76 -9.43
CA GLY A 227 4.65 -19.92 -10.85
C GLY A 227 3.56 -20.51 -11.75
N THR A 228 2.34 -20.69 -11.24
CA THR A 228 1.19 -21.23 -11.99
C THR A 228 0.09 -20.18 -12.16
N THR A 229 -0.62 -20.27 -13.27
CA THR A 229 -1.85 -19.50 -13.54
C THR A 229 -3.05 -20.43 -13.52
N GLU A 230 -4.09 -20.04 -12.81
CA GLU A 230 -5.38 -20.75 -12.82
C GLU A 230 -6.22 -20.24 -13.98
N PHE A 231 -6.68 -21.15 -14.85
CA PHE A 231 -7.57 -20.84 -15.97
C PHE A 231 -8.93 -21.47 -15.78
N ILE A 232 -10.00 -20.73 -16.02
CA ILE A 232 -11.38 -21.21 -15.92
C ILE A 232 -11.94 -21.40 -17.32
N PHE A 233 -12.32 -22.65 -17.61
CA PHE A 233 -13.03 -23.04 -18.84
C PHE A 233 -14.51 -23.20 -18.54
N THR A 234 -15.35 -22.51 -19.29
CA THR A 234 -16.81 -22.65 -19.18
C THR A 234 -17.33 -23.48 -20.34
N VAL A 235 -17.90 -24.65 -20.03
CA VAL A 235 -18.28 -25.67 -21.01
C VAL A 235 -19.71 -26.17 -20.78
N ASN A 236 -20.27 -26.94 -21.74
CA ASN A 236 -21.60 -27.50 -21.63
C ASN A 236 -21.61 -28.92 -21.07
N ASP A 237 -20.48 -29.63 -21.06
CA ASP A 237 -20.36 -31.05 -20.66
C ASP A 237 -19.11 -31.23 -19.82
N ILE A 238 -19.27 -31.13 -18.51
CA ILE A 238 -18.19 -31.25 -17.54
C ILE A 238 -17.51 -32.61 -17.55
N PRO A 239 -18.23 -33.75 -17.45
CA PRO A 239 -17.59 -35.06 -17.39
C PRO A 239 -16.66 -35.31 -18.58
N ARG A 240 -17.14 -35.00 -19.78
CA ARG A 240 -16.37 -35.21 -21.01
C ARG A 240 -15.20 -34.21 -21.13
N ALA A 241 -15.38 -32.98 -20.66
CA ALA A 241 -14.30 -31.99 -20.63
C ALA A 241 -13.19 -32.40 -19.65
N MET A 242 -13.54 -32.88 -18.45
CA MET A 242 -12.58 -33.37 -17.47
C MET A 242 -11.75 -34.56 -17.99
N GLU A 243 -12.36 -35.49 -18.75
CA GLU A 243 -11.63 -36.59 -19.39
C GLU A 243 -10.58 -36.07 -20.38
N ILE A 244 -10.92 -35.06 -21.18
CA ILE A 244 -9.99 -34.45 -22.13
C ILE A 244 -8.87 -33.68 -21.38
N LEU A 245 -9.23 -32.90 -20.39
CA LEU A 245 -8.28 -32.08 -19.61
C LEU A 245 -7.29 -32.94 -18.83
N SER A 246 -7.70 -34.11 -18.33
CA SER A 246 -6.82 -35.08 -17.64
C SER A 246 -5.65 -35.55 -18.52
N SER A 247 -5.81 -35.50 -19.85
CA SER A 247 -4.73 -35.89 -20.78
C SER A 247 -3.57 -34.88 -20.83
N PHE A 248 -3.74 -33.67 -20.31
CA PHE A 248 -2.71 -32.63 -20.27
C PHE A 248 -1.83 -32.66 -19.01
N GLN A 249 -2.11 -33.57 -18.07
CA GLN A 249 -1.37 -33.75 -16.81
C GLN A 249 -1.37 -32.53 -15.89
N ASN A 250 -2.27 -31.58 -16.08
CA ASN A 250 -2.46 -30.41 -15.24
C ASN A 250 -3.47 -30.73 -14.12
N GLU A 251 -3.28 -30.10 -12.95
CA GLU A 251 -4.30 -30.15 -11.90
C GLU A 251 -5.58 -29.52 -12.40
N THR A 252 -6.67 -30.26 -12.33
CA THR A 252 -7.99 -29.81 -12.79
C THR A 252 -9.01 -29.99 -11.68
N GLU A 253 -9.81 -28.96 -11.44
CA GLU A 253 -10.88 -28.98 -10.44
C GLU A 253 -12.20 -28.53 -11.07
N GLN A 254 -13.28 -29.24 -10.75
CA GLN A 254 -14.63 -28.80 -11.12
C GLN A 254 -15.11 -27.75 -10.12
N LEU A 255 -15.39 -26.52 -10.58
CA LEU A 255 -15.90 -25.45 -9.74
C LEU A 255 -17.43 -25.51 -9.56
N ASP A 256 -18.16 -25.79 -10.66
CA ASP A 256 -19.61 -25.91 -10.67
C ASP A 256 -20.10 -26.73 -11.88
N ASP A 257 -21.37 -26.67 -12.20
CA ASP A 257 -22.01 -27.44 -13.29
C ASP A 257 -21.54 -27.04 -14.70
N ARG A 258 -20.75 -25.98 -14.84
CA ARG A 258 -20.31 -25.47 -16.15
C ARG A 258 -18.84 -25.03 -16.17
N ARG A 259 -18.18 -24.90 -15.03
CA ARG A 259 -16.83 -24.35 -14.94
C ARG A 259 -15.83 -25.35 -14.41
N ILE A 260 -14.71 -25.45 -15.10
CA ILE A 260 -13.54 -26.24 -14.72
C ILE A 260 -12.36 -25.30 -14.58
N GLN A 261 -11.62 -25.42 -13.50
CA GLN A 261 -10.36 -24.74 -13.26
C GLN A 261 -9.22 -25.68 -13.64
N VAL A 262 -8.22 -25.12 -14.33
CA VAL A 262 -6.99 -25.83 -14.72
C VAL A 262 -5.80 -25.03 -14.24
N MET A 263 -4.88 -25.64 -13.51
CA MET A 263 -3.61 -25.02 -13.09
C MET A 263 -2.57 -25.21 -14.19
N MET A 264 -1.94 -24.12 -14.65
CA MET A 264 -0.96 -24.11 -15.73
C MET A 264 0.31 -23.38 -15.30
N GLU A 265 1.48 -23.82 -15.76
CA GLU A 265 2.72 -23.07 -15.57
C GLU A 265 2.72 -21.79 -16.40
N ASN A 266 3.19 -20.66 -15.81
CA ASN A 266 3.14 -19.34 -16.46
C ASN A 266 3.89 -19.28 -17.80
N SER A 267 4.94 -20.09 -17.98
CA SER A 267 5.74 -20.14 -19.20
C SER A 267 5.03 -20.74 -20.41
N GLU A 268 3.97 -21.50 -20.21
CA GLU A 268 3.31 -22.28 -21.27
C GLU A 268 1.81 -21.93 -21.43
N THR A 269 1.32 -20.96 -20.67
CA THR A 269 -0.12 -20.70 -20.52
C THR A 269 -0.83 -20.42 -21.85
N ASP A 270 -0.30 -19.54 -22.70
CA ASP A 270 -1.00 -19.13 -23.93
C ASP A 270 -1.09 -20.26 -24.96
N ASP A 271 -0.01 -21.02 -25.14
CA ASP A 271 0.03 -22.14 -26.08
C ASP A 271 -0.87 -23.30 -25.57
N LEU A 272 -0.79 -23.59 -24.27
CA LEU A 272 -1.59 -24.65 -23.65
C LEU A 272 -3.09 -24.32 -23.66
N VAL A 273 -3.48 -23.08 -23.37
CA VAL A 273 -4.89 -22.63 -23.46
C VAL A 273 -5.40 -22.77 -24.90
N SER A 274 -4.57 -22.41 -25.88
CA SER A 274 -4.93 -22.55 -27.29
C SER A 274 -5.14 -24.03 -27.67
N GLU A 275 -4.26 -24.91 -27.23
CA GLU A 275 -4.37 -26.37 -27.48
C GLU A 275 -5.60 -26.98 -26.80
N ILE A 276 -5.84 -26.62 -25.52
CA ILE A 276 -7.01 -27.08 -24.78
C ILE A 276 -8.30 -26.63 -25.49
N ASN A 277 -8.40 -25.36 -25.87
CA ASN A 277 -9.56 -24.83 -26.59
C ASN A 277 -9.82 -25.64 -27.88
N ALA A 278 -8.77 -25.87 -28.66
CA ALA A 278 -8.88 -26.64 -29.92
C ALA A 278 -9.38 -28.06 -29.65
N ARG A 279 -8.85 -28.78 -28.67
CA ARG A 279 -9.24 -30.16 -28.32
C ARG A 279 -10.67 -30.26 -27.80
N LEU A 280 -11.09 -29.32 -26.94
CA LEU A 280 -12.48 -29.29 -26.45
C LEU A 280 -13.47 -29.13 -27.60
N ILE A 281 -13.21 -28.18 -28.50
CA ILE A 281 -14.08 -27.88 -29.65
C ILE A 281 -14.09 -29.08 -30.63
N GLN A 282 -12.93 -29.65 -30.97
CA GLN A 282 -12.83 -30.81 -31.86
C GLN A 282 -13.58 -32.05 -31.32
N SER A 283 -13.64 -32.15 -30.00
CA SER A 283 -14.38 -33.23 -29.32
C SER A 283 -15.90 -32.96 -29.22
N GLY A 284 -16.40 -31.87 -29.82
CA GLY A 284 -17.81 -31.51 -29.86
C GLY A 284 -18.32 -30.85 -28.57
N ILE A 285 -17.43 -30.44 -27.67
CA ILE A 285 -17.79 -29.68 -26.49
C ILE A 285 -17.98 -28.20 -26.87
N LYS A 286 -19.07 -27.60 -26.39
CA LYS A 286 -19.29 -26.16 -26.57
C LYS A 286 -18.52 -25.42 -25.50
N LEU A 287 -17.53 -24.67 -25.91
CA LEU A 287 -16.76 -23.74 -25.06
C LEU A 287 -17.44 -22.38 -25.05
N TYR A 288 -17.91 -21.93 -23.89
CA TYR A 288 -18.56 -20.62 -23.72
C TYR A 288 -17.56 -19.53 -23.30
N GLY A 289 -16.42 -19.92 -22.74
CA GLY A 289 -15.35 -19.00 -22.35
C GLY A 289 -14.13 -19.75 -21.83
N ALA A 290 -12.97 -19.13 -22.03
CA ALA A 290 -11.71 -19.50 -21.40
C ALA A 290 -11.07 -18.20 -20.92
N ALA A 291 -10.86 -18.07 -19.62
CA ALA A 291 -10.31 -16.88 -19.03
C ALA A 291 -9.42 -17.24 -17.81
N PRO A 292 -8.36 -16.50 -17.53
CA PRO A 292 -7.67 -16.65 -16.27
C PRO A 292 -8.66 -16.46 -15.12
N ALA A 293 -8.54 -17.28 -14.07
CA ALA A 293 -9.27 -17.07 -12.83
C ALA A 293 -9.03 -15.64 -12.35
N GLU A 294 -9.99 -15.07 -11.65
CA GLU A 294 -9.79 -13.75 -11.05
C GLU A 294 -8.46 -13.74 -10.29
N ASN A 295 -7.65 -12.75 -10.56
CA ASN A 295 -6.34 -12.62 -9.93
C ASN A 295 -6.49 -12.71 -8.41
N LYS A 296 -5.68 -13.57 -7.76
CA LYS A 296 -5.53 -13.51 -6.31
C LYS A 296 -5.24 -12.07 -5.93
N LYS A 297 -6.05 -11.55 -5.03
CA LYS A 297 -5.89 -10.18 -4.52
C LYS A 297 -4.80 -10.18 -3.47
N LEU A 298 -4.20 -9.03 -3.23
CA LEU A 298 -3.24 -8.83 -2.15
C LEU A 298 -3.80 -9.32 -0.80
N GLU A 299 -5.13 -9.31 -0.64
CA GLU A 299 -5.84 -9.79 0.55
C GLU A 299 -5.67 -11.30 0.76
N ASP A 300 -5.78 -12.12 -0.30
CA ASP A 300 -5.63 -13.58 -0.24
C ASP A 300 -4.20 -13.96 0.16
N VAL A 301 -3.23 -13.23 -0.40
CA VAL A 301 -1.81 -13.41 -0.09
C VAL A 301 -1.51 -13.05 1.37
N PHE A 302 -2.07 -11.95 1.83
CA PHE A 302 -1.90 -11.50 3.20
C PHE A 302 -2.49 -12.49 4.21
N ILE A 303 -3.68 -13.04 3.96
CA ILE A 303 -4.30 -14.06 4.81
C ILE A 303 -3.38 -15.28 4.90
N ALA A 304 -2.88 -15.79 3.76
CA ALA A 304 -1.98 -16.94 3.72
C ALA A 304 -0.68 -16.70 4.52
N LEU A 305 -0.06 -15.53 4.38
CA LEU A 305 1.16 -15.15 5.10
C LEU A 305 0.93 -14.98 6.61
N THR A 306 -0.22 -14.45 7.01
CA THR A 306 -0.55 -14.24 8.43
C THR A 306 -0.94 -15.52 9.14
N GLU A 307 -1.61 -16.45 8.47
CA GLU A 307 -1.95 -17.78 9.00
C GLU A 307 -0.72 -18.68 9.15
N THR A 308 0.21 -18.63 8.18
CA THR A 308 1.45 -19.42 8.20
C THR A 308 2.44 -18.89 9.24
N GLY A 309 2.56 -17.57 9.38
CA GLY A 309 3.40 -16.92 10.40
C GLY A 309 2.90 -17.15 11.83
N GLY A 310 1.61 -17.42 12.03
CA GLY A 310 1.03 -17.77 13.33
C GLY A 310 1.32 -19.21 13.80
N LYS A 311 1.62 -20.13 12.87
CA LYS A 311 1.88 -21.56 13.19
C LYS A 311 3.33 -21.90 13.52
N GLN A 312 4.28 -20.99 13.29
CA GLN A 312 5.70 -21.23 13.64
C GLN A 312 6.12 -20.71 15.02
N ILE A 313 5.19 -20.17 15.80
CA ILE A 313 5.47 -19.62 17.15
C ILE A 313 4.48 -20.25 18.15
N GLY A 314 4.48 -21.58 18.23
CA GLY A 314 3.82 -22.36 19.26
C GLY A 314 4.85 -23.17 20.04
#